data_395c12079bcd922a2315941fca162e3e
#
_entry.id   395c12079bcd922a2315941fca162e3e
#
_cell.length_a   1.000
_cell.length_b   1.000
_cell.length_c   1.000
_cell.angle_alpha   90.00
_cell.angle_beta   90.00
_cell.angle_gamma   90.00
#
_symmetry.space_group_name_H-M   'P 1'
#
loop_
_entity.id
_entity.type
_entity.pdbx_description
1 polymer ?
#
loop_
_entity_poly.entity_id
_entity_poly.type
_entity_poly.pdbx_seq_one_letter_code
_entity_poly.pdbx_strand_id
1 'polypeptide(L)'
;LRIVRTLTGHQAPAEVPPGTAALQAVDPLTVSHRLTAEGATDLPWLIAPESLFKLPGTPQAYTLNRQAYAVVMPGAEHCWLRLIYVPPQHRGQGHARALLAALQAQFAPLPLTANVFVPEVAAPFFTHLGWRQDPLRQFEMDMLLDSPQK
;
A
#
# COMPACT_ATOMS: atom_id res chain seq x y z
N LEU A 1 24.31 -6.07 11.37
CA LEU A 1 23.12 -6.19 10.50
C LEU A 1 22.06 -7.05 11.16
N ARG A 2 20.88 -6.53 11.26
CA ARG A 2 19.71 -7.31 11.72
C ARG A 2 18.53 -7.06 10.79
N ILE A 3 17.67 -8.07 10.66
CA ILE A 3 16.42 -7.94 9.92
C ILE A 3 15.42 -7.22 10.82
N VAL A 4 14.94 -6.06 10.36
CA VAL A 4 13.95 -5.26 11.09
C VAL A 4 12.54 -5.73 10.75
N ARG A 5 12.31 -6.02 9.48
CA ARG A 5 11.05 -6.58 9.02
C ARG A 5 11.23 -7.35 7.70
N THR A 6 10.33 -8.29 7.48
CA THR A 6 10.20 -9.00 6.21
C THR A 6 9.07 -8.36 5.41
N LEU A 7 9.32 -8.12 4.14
CA LEU A 7 8.37 -7.52 3.23
C LEU A 7 7.91 -8.56 2.20
N THR A 8 6.64 -8.53 1.88
CA THR A 8 6.01 -9.47 0.95
C THR A 8 5.28 -8.72 -0.16
N GLY A 9 5.08 -9.39 -1.28
CA GLY A 9 4.30 -8.89 -2.39
C GLY A 9 3.05 -9.73 -2.62
N HIS A 10 2.00 -9.15 -3.18
CA HIS A 10 0.74 -9.81 -3.40
C HIS A 10 0.09 -9.35 -4.70
N GLN A 11 -0.60 -10.27 -5.37
CA GLN A 11 -1.34 -9.98 -6.58
C GLN A 11 -2.82 -10.30 -6.40
N ALA A 12 -3.67 -9.39 -6.82
CA ALA A 12 -5.11 -9.57 -6.78
C ALA A 12 -5.55 -10.72 -7.68
N PRO A 13 -6.65 -11.42 -7.33
CA PRO A 13 -7.23 -12.42 -8.22
C PRO A 13 -7.66 -11.80 -9.55
N ALA A 14 -7.63 -12.59 -10.61
CA ALA A 14 -8.04 -12.14 -11.94
C ALA A 14 -9.54 -11.78 -11.97
N GLU A 15 -10.35 -12.44 -11.14
CA GLU A 15 -11.77 -12.15 -11.04
C GLU A 15 -11.99 -10.89 -10.21
N VAL A 16 -12.66 -9.92 -10.81
CA VAL A 16 -12.96 -8.65 -10.15
C VAL A 16 -14.19 -8.84 -9.28
N PRO A 17 -14.09 -8.60 -7.94
CA PRO A 17 -15.27 -8.68 -7.09
C PRO A 17 -16.27 -7.58 -7.46
N PRO A 18 -17.59 -7.83 -7.30
CA PRO A 18 -18.58 -6.79 -7.53
C PRO A 18 -18.35 -5.66 -6.53
N GLY A 19 -18.04 -4.48 -7.03
CA GLY A 19 -17.83 -3.29 -6.24
C GLY A 19 -18.78 -2.19 -6.66
N THR A 20 -19.53 -1.67 -5.70
CA THR A 20 -20.43 -0.54 -5.93
C THR A 20 -19.92 0.73 -5.27
N ALA A 21 -18.82 0.64 -4.54
CA ALA A 21 -18.26 1.77 -3.84
C ALA A 21 -17.69 2.79 -4.81
N ALA A 22 -18.05 4.05 -4.63
CA ALA A 22 -17.54 5.14 -5.45
C ALA A 22 -16.17 5.59 -4.96
N LEU A 23 -15.15 5.45 -5.81
CA LEU A 23 -13.83 6.02 -5.56
C LEU A 23 -13.85 7.50 -5.86
N GLN A 24 -13.13 8.25 -5.02
CA GLN A 24 -12.88 9.66 -5.25
C GLN A 24 -11.38 9.87 -5.43
N ALA A 25 -11.00 10.49 -6.54
CA ALA A 25 -9.61 10.85 -6.76
C ALA A 25 -9.24 12.00 -5.83
N VAL A 26 -8.06 11.91 -5.22
CA VAL A 26 -7.50 12.95 -4.36
C VAL A 26 -6.07 13.22 -4.76
N ASP A 27 -5.55 14.39 -4.36
CA ASP A 27 -4.15 14.71 -4.56
C ASP A 27 -3.29 13.77 -3.70
N PRO A 28 -2.25 13.14 -4.25
CA PRO A 28 -1.31 12.34 -3.45
C PRO A 28 -0.74 13.13 -2.25
N LEU A 29 -0.60 14.43 -2.37
CA LEU A 29 -0.17 15.29 -1.27
C LEU A 29 -1.12 15.22 -0.08
N THR A 30 -2.43 15.11 -0.34
CA THR A 30 -3.45 14.94 0.70
C THR A 30 -3.20 13.68 1.51
N VAL A 31 -2.86 12.58 0.85
CA VAL A 31 -2.55 11.30 1.50
C VAL A 31 -1.30 11.44 2.36
N SER A 32 -0.25 12.04 1.80
CA SER A 32 1.00 12.27 2.53
C SER A 32 0.78 13.10 3.79
N HIS A 33 0.02 14.19 3.70
CA HIS A 33 -0.30 15.03 4.85
C HIS A 33 -1.10 14.26 5.91
N ARG A 34 -2.02 13.42 5.48
CA ARG A 34 -2.82 12.60 6.39
C ARG A 34 -1.95 11.62 7.17
N LEU A 35 -1.05 10.93 6.48
CA LEU A 35 -0.11 10.00 7.11
C LEU A 35 0.77 10.70 8.14
N THR A 36 1.30 11.86 7.76
CA THR A 36 2.16 12.66 8.66
C THR A 36 1.38 13.14 9.88
N ALA A 37 0.18 13.67 9.68
CA ALA A 37 -0.65 14.21 10.76
C ALA A 37 -1.06 13.13 11.76
N GLU A 38 -1.25 11.90 11.30
CA GLU A 38 -1.66 10.77 12.16
C GLU A 38 -0.47 10.00 12.73
N GLY A 39 0.76 10.43 12.44
CA GLY A 39 1.96 9.77 12.96
C GLY A 39 2.14 8.34 12.45
N ALA A 40 1.76 8.07 11.22
CA ALA A 40 1.93 6.76 10.60
C ALA A 40 3.42 6.50 10.39
N THR A 41 4.04 5.81 11.35
CA THR A 41 5.49 5.59 11.38
C THR A 41 5.90 4.18 10.97
N ASP A 42 4.93 3.28 10.83
CA ASP A 42 5.18 1.85 10.61
C ASP A 42 5.13 1.47 9.13
N LEU A 43 5.59 2.38 8.28
CA LEU A 43 5.64 2.18 6.83
C LEU A 43 7.06 1.81 6.40
N PRO A 44 7.21 0.97 5.36
CA PRO A 44 8.50 0.81 4.70
C PRO A 44 9.01 2.15 4.19
N TRP A 45 10.32 2.33 4.17
CA TRP A 45 10.92 3.62 3.79
C TRP A 45 10.53 4.09 2.38
N LEU A 46 10.26 3.15 1.46
CA LEU A 46 9.87 3.49 0.09
C LEU A 46 8.47 4.13 0.01
N ILE A 47 7.63 3.89 0.99
CA ILE A 47 6.28 4.44 1.03
C ILE A 47 6.06 5.36 2.22
N ALA A 48 7.12 5.76 2.89
CA ALA A 48 7.05 6.80 3.90
C ALA A 48 6.46 8.08 3.28
N PRO A 49 5.72 8.90 4.06
CA PRO A 49 5.02 10.06 3.51
C PRO A 49 5.91 10.97 2.63
N GLU A 50 7.12 11.21 3.07
CA GLU A 50 8.08 12.05 2.34
C GLU A 50 8.59 11.39 1.05
N SER A 51 8.45 10.08 0.91
CA SER A 51 8.93 9.33 -0.25
C SER A 51 7.88 9.18 -1.35
N LEU A 52 6.61 9.43 -1.06
CA LEU A 52 5.53 9.24 -2.04
C LEU A 52 5.73 10.05 -3.32
N PHE A 53 6.35 11.22 -3.21
CA PHE A 53 6.60 12.10 -4.35
C PHE A 53 7.89 11.82 -5.08
N LYS A 54 8.72 10.93 -4.53
CA LYS A 54 10.01 10.56 -5.12
C LYS A 54 9.93 9.25 -5.91
N LEU A 55 8.75 8.63 -5.97
CA LEU A 55 8.55 7.43 -6.74
C LEU A 55 8.59 7.74 -8.24
N PRO A 56 9.23 6.89 -9.05
CA PRO A 56 9.19 7.06 -10.49
C PRO A 56 7.77 6.88 -11.01
N GLY A 57 7.40 7.67 -12.02
CA GLY A 57 6.06 7.64 -12.58
C GLY A 57 5.14 8.68 -11.96
N THR A 58 3.85 8.62 -12.32
CA THR A 58 2.84 9.55 -11.82
C THR A 58 1.92 8.82 -10.85
N PRO A 59 2.08 9.03 -9.53
CA PRO A 59 1.19 8.42 -8.55
C PRO A 59 -0.22 9.00 -8.67
N GLN A 60 -1.21 8.13 -8.48
CA GLN A 60 -2.62 8.50 -8.40
C GLN A 60 -3.14 8.07 -7.04
N ALA A 61 -3.83 8.97 -6.36
CA ALA A 61 -4.38 8.70 -5.03
C ALA A 61 -5.91 8.67 -5.07
N TYR A 62 -6.47 7.80 -4.27
CA TYR A 62 -7.90 7.61 -4.16
C TYR A 62 -8.31 7.48 -2.72
N THR A 63 -9.54 7.88 -2.43
CA THR A 63 -10.17 7.66 -1.13
C THR A 63 -11.55 7.06 -1.31
N LEU A 64 -11.95 6.30 -0.30
CA LEU A 64 -13.31 5.80 -0.14
C LEU A 64 -13.90 6.47 1.09
N ASN A 65 -14.77 7.48 0.87
CA ASN A 65 -15.46 8.22 1.92
C ASN A 65 -14.52 8.82 2.99
N ARG A 66 -13.28 9.11 2.65
CA ARG A 66 -12.24 9.58 3.58
C ARG A 66 -11.97 8.63 4.75
N GLN A 67 -12.38 7.38 4.62
CA GLN A 67 -12.17 6.32 5.62
C GLN A 67 -11.08 5.34 5.22
N ALA A 68 -10.66 5.37 3.97
CA ALA A 68 -9.55 4.60 3.45
C ALA A 68 -8.90 5.35 2.31
N TYR A 69 -7.59 5.20 2.18
CA TYR A 69 -6.79 5.88 1.17
C TYR A 69 -5.86 4.90 0.49
N ALA A 70 -5.62 5.10 -0.79
CA ALA A 70 -4.65 4.32 -1.54
C ALA A 70 -3.87 5.20 -2.50
N VAL A 71 -2.64 4.80 -2.76
CA VAL A 71 -1.82 5.37 -3.84
C VAL A 71 -1.47 4.23 -4.77
N VAL A 72 -1.72 4.43 -6.06
CA VAL A 72 -1.46 3.46 -7.10
C VAL A 72 -0.63 4.10 -8.21
N MET A 73 0.06 3.26 -8.98
CA MET A 73 0.80 3.66 -10.16
C MET A 73 0.43 2.72 -11.30
N PRO A 74 -0.51 3.14 -12.19
CA PRO A 74 -0.86 2.33 -13.34
C PRO A 74 0.33 2.21 -14.29
N GLY A 75 0.66 0.98 -14.67
CA GLY A 75 1.68 0.68 -15.66
C GLY A 75 1.07 0.04 -16.89
N ALA A 76 1.94 -0.47 -17.78
CA ALA A 76 1.48 -1.10 -19.02
C ALA A 76 0.84 -2.47 -18.77
N GLU A 77 1.33 -3.22 -17.78
CA GLU A 77 0.91 -4.60 -17.53
C GLU A 77 0.28 -4.80 -16.15
N HIS A 78 0.53 -3.90 -15.22
CA HIS A 78 0.05 -3.97 -13.84
C HIS A 78 -0.35 -2.59 -13.37
N CYS A 79 -1.31 -2.55 -12.45
CA CYS A 79 -1.55 -1.39 -11.61
C CYS A 79 -0.86 -1.64 -10.27
N TRP A 80 0.17 -0.87 -9.98
CA TRP A 80 0.98 -1.06 -8.78
C TRP A 80 0.33 -0.36 -7.59
N LEU A 81 -0.06 -1.14 -6.59
CA LEU A 81 -0.51 -0.60 -5.31
C LEU A 81 0.73 -0.23 -4.50
N ARG A 82 0.89 1.07 -4.21
CA ARG A 82 2.05 1.59 -3.47
C ARG A 82 1.73 1.83 -2.01
N LEU A 83 0.48 2.12 -1.70
CA LEU A 83 0.04 2.40 -0.34
C LEU A 83 -1.42 2.05 -0.21
N ILE A 84 -1.78 1.48 0.93
CA ILE A 84 -3.15 1.43 1.42
C ILE A 84 -3.14 1.83 2.89
N TYR A 85 -4.02 2.74 3.27
CA TYR A 85 -4.05 3.27 4.62
C TYR A 85 -5.47 3.49 5.07
N VAL A 86 -5.79 2.99 6.26
CA VAL A 86 -7.06 3.24 6.95
C VAL A 86 -6.73 3.95 8.26
N PRO A 87 -7.26 5.16 8.49
CA PRO A 87 -7.07 5.84 9.77
C PRO A 87 -7.47 4.93 10.94
N PRO A 88 -6.76 5.00 12.08
CA PRO A 88 -6.99 4.07 13.19
C PRO A 88 -8.44 3.97 13.64
N GLN A 89 -9.17 5.09 13.67
CA GLN A 89 -10.57 5.13 14.10
C GLN A 89 -11.54 4.43 13.13
N HIS A 90 -11.09 4.12 11.92
CA HIS A 90 -11.91 3.48 10.90
C HIS A 90 -11.48 2.04 10.59
N ARG A 91 -10.52 1.50 11.33
CA ARG A 91 -10.02 0.13 11.12
C ARG A 91 -11.00 -0.92 11.60
N GLY A 92 -10.92 -2.12 11.02
CA GLY A 92 -11.77 -3.24 11.39
C GLY A 92 -13.21 -3.17 10.88
N GLN A 93 -13.49 -2.27 9.94
CA GLN A 93 -14.85 -2.03 9.42
C GLN A 93 -14.99 -2.39 7.93
N GLY A 94 -13.98 -3.02 7.34
CA GLY A 94 -14.03 -3.44 5.94
C GLY A 94 -13.72 -2.36 4.92
N HIS A 95 -13.24 -1.19 5.32
CA HIS A 95 -12.96 -0.09 4.39
C HIS A 95 -11.81 -0.40 3.43
N ALA A 96 -10.75 -1.03 3.90
CA ALA A 96 -9.63 -1.42 3.05
C ALA A 96 -10.06 -2.43 2.00
N ARG A 97 -10.87 -3.40 2.39
CA ARG A 97 -11.42 -4.40 1.48
C ARG A 97 -12.26 -3.75 0.37
N ALA A 98 -13.16 -2.86 0.76
CA ALA A 98 -14.02 -2.15 -0.17
C ALA A 98 -13.20 -1.26 -1.12
N LEU A 99 -12.18 -0.58 -0.61
CA LEU A 99 -11.28 0.24 -1.41
C LEU A 99 -10.53 -0.60 -2.45
N LEU A 100 -9.97 -1.73 -2.05
CA LEU A 100 -9.24 -2.62 -2.97
C LEU A 100 -10.15 -3.18 -4.06
N ALA A 101 -11.38 -3.57 -3.72
CA ALA A 101 -12.35 -4.04 -4.70
C ALA A 101 -12.70 -2.95 -5.72
N ALA A 102 -12.91 -1.72 -5.25
CA ALA A 102 -13.20 -0.59 -6.12
C ALA A 102 -12.02 -0.24 -7.04
N LEU A 103 -10.81 -0.29 -6.52
CA LEU A 103 -9.59 -0.07 -7.32
C LEU A 103 -9.43 -1.15 -8.37
N GLN A 104 -9.65 -2.40 -8.02
CA GLN A 104 -9.56 -3.52 -8.94
C GLN A 104 -10.55 -3.38 -10.10
N ALA A 105 -11.76 -2.93 -9.80
CA ALA A 105 -12.78 -2.66 -10.82
C ALA A 105 -12.39 -1.49 -11.71
N GLN A 106 -11.86 -0.42 -11.14
CA GLN A 106 -11.52 0.79 -11.90
C GLN A 106 -10.38 0.57 -12.88
N PHE A 107 -9.38 -0.21 -12.50
CA PHE A 107 -8.19 -0.43 -13.33
C PHE A 107 -8.25 -1.71 -14.17
N ALA A 108 -9.32 -2.50 -14.07
CA ALA A 108 -9.49 -3.66 -14.92
C ALA A 108 -9.33 -3.30 -16.40
N PRO A 109 -8.68 -4.14 -17.23
CA PRO A 109 -8.20 -5.49 -16.91
C PRO A 109 -6.79 -5.57 -16.32
N LEU A 110 -6.16 -4.44 -15.96
CA LEU A 110 -4.84 -4.46 -15.33
C LEU A 110 -4.93 -5.14 -13.97
N PRO A 111 -4.09 -6.15 -13.68
CA PRO A 111 -4.06 -6.75 -12.36
C PRO A 111 -3.53 -5.76 -11.33
N LEU A 112 -4.21 -5.67 -10.20
CA LEU A 112 -3.76 -4.86 -9.08
C LEU A 112 -2.71 -5.67 -8.30
N THR A 113 -1.53 -5.10 -8.13
CA THR A 113 -0.39 -5.80 -7.56
C THR A 113 0.25 -4.95 -6.46
N ALA A 114 0.35 -5.50 -5.27
CA ALA A 114 1.13 -4.92 -4.19
C ALA A 114 2.57 -5.42 -4.33
N ASN A 115 3.49 -4.51 -4.61
CA ASN A 115 4.90 -4.86 -4.76
C ASN A 115 5.49 -5.36 -3.43
N VAL A 116 6.71 -5.89 -3.45
CA VAL A 116 7.37 -6.49 -2.28
C VAL A 116 7.79 -5.42 -1.29
N PHE A 117 6.83 -4.75 -0.67
CA PHE A 117 7.05 -3.80 0.41
C PHE A 117 5.98 -3.92 1.51
N VAL A 118 5.08 -4.90 1.39
CA VAL A 118 4.05 -5.14 2.40
C VAL A 118 4.70 -5.82 3.60
N PRO A 119 4.61 -5.25 4.82
CA PRO A 119 5.13 -5.92 6.01
C PRO A 119 4.47 -7.30 6.17
N GLU A 120 5.26 -8.29 6.55
CA GLU A 120 4.77 -9.68 6.67
C GLU A 120 3.59 -9.79 7.62
N VAL A 121 3.53 -8.95 8.66
CA VAL A 121 2.42 -8.92 9.60
C VAL A 121 1.09 -8.53 8.94
N ALA A 122 1.14 -7.85 7.80
CA ALA A 122 -0.04 -7.47 7.02
C ALA A 122 -0.39 -8.48 5.93
N ALA A 123 0.47 -9.47 5.67
CA ALA A 123 0.23 -10.47 4.63
C ALA A 123 -1.10 -11.22 4.79
N PRO A 124 -1.54 -11.63 5.99
CA PRO A 124 -2.82 -12.31 6.16
C PRO A 124 -4.02 -11.53 5.64
N PHE A 125 -3.97 -10.20 5.72
CA PHE A 125 -5.03 -9.36 5.16
C PHE A 125 -5.23 -9.63 3.67
N PHE A 126 -4.15 -9.67 2.90
CA PHE A 126 -4.21 -9.93 1.46
C PHE A 126 -4.60 -11.38 1.15
N THR A 127 -4.06 -12.34 1.88
CA THR A 127 -4.38 -13.75 1.64
C THR A 127 -5.83 -14.07 1.97
N HIS A 128 -6.42 -13.43 2.98
CA HIS A 128 -7.84 -13.54 3.29
C HIS A 128 -8.73 -13.00 2.17
N LEU A 129 -8.24 -12.03 1.40
CA LEU A 129 -8.97 -11.49 0.25
C LEU A 129 -8.81 -12.35 -1.01
N GLY A 130 -8.07 -13.46 -0.92
CA GLY A 130 -7.79 -14.32 -2.05
C GLY A 130 -6.64 -13.84 -2.93
N TRP A 131 -5.86 -12.87 -2.48
CA TRP A 131 -4.67 -12.43 -3.19
C TRP A 131 -3.57 -13.47 -3.08
N ARG A 132 -2.86 -13.69 -4.18
CA ARG A 132 -1.74 -14.62 -4.23
C ARG A 132 -0.48 -13.91 -3.72
N GLN A 133 0.20 -14.54 -2.75
CA GLN A 133 1.48 -14.02 -2.27
C GLN A 133 2.59 -14.38 -3.25
N ASP A 134 3.43 -13.38 -3.58
CA ASP A 134 4.62 -13.58 -4.38
C ASP A 134 5.61 -14.44 -3.58
N PRO A 135 6.27 -15.44 -4.19
CA PRO A 135 7.31 -16.21 -3.51
C PRO A 135 8.55 -15.37 -3.15
N LEU A 136 8.76 -14.25 -3.84
CA LEU A 136 9.87 -13.35 -3.53
C LEU A 136 9.59 -12.61 -2.23
N ARG A 137 10.59 -12.51 -1.37
CA ARG A 137 10.55 -11.73 -0.15
C ARG A 137 11.69 -10.74 -0.13
N GLN A 138 11.47 -9.63 0.55
CA GLN A 138 12.47 -8.60 0.76
C GLN A 138 12.69 -8.39 2.25
N PHE A 139 13.94 -8.18 2.65
CA PHE A 139 14.27 -7.92 4.04
C PHE A 139 14.68 -6.47 4.21
N GLU A 140 14.02 -5.79 5.12
CA GLU A 140 14.45 -4.48 5.57
C GLU A 140 15.43 -4.71 6.70
N MET A 141 16.65 -4.22 6.54
CA MET A 141 17.72 -4.43 7.49
C MET A 141 18.15 -3.12 8.12
N ASP A 142 18.60 -3.22 9.34
CA ASP A 142 19.16 -2.13 10.09
C ASP A 142 20.59 -2.49 10.51
N MET A 143 21.47 -1.51 10.51
CA MET A 143 22.85 -1.67 10.97
C MET A 143 23.16 -0.60 11.99
N LEU A 144 23.50 -1.04 13.19
CA LEU A 144 24.04 -0.14 14.19
C LEU A 144 25.47 0.25 13.79
N LEU A 145 25.64 1.50 13.46
CA LEU A 145 26.96 2.06 13.22
C LEU A 145 27.46 2.63 14.55
N ASP A 146 28.60 2.13 15.01
CA ASP A 146 29.27 2.74 16.14
C ASP A 146 29.64 4.18 15.77
N SER A 147 29.20 5.13 16.57
CA SER A 147 29.56 6.52 16.35
C SER A 147 31.08 6.64 16.42
N PRO A 148 31.72 7.23 15.41
CA PRO A 148 33.17 7.42 15.49
C PRO A 148 33.49 8.25 16.72
N GLN A 149 34.31 7.67 17.59
CA GLN A 149 34.82 8.38 18.73
C GLN A 149 35.92 9.32 18.25
N LYS A 150 35.72 10.56 18.52
CA LYS A 150 36.74 11.57 18.26
C LYS A 150 37.61 11.79 19.47
#